data_a60b26ce8e790682ad96e61c52809199
#
_entry.id   a60b26ce8e790682ad96e61c52809199
#
_cell.length_a   1.000
_cell.length_b   1.000
_cell.length_c   1.000
_cell.angle_alpha   90.00
_cell.angle_beta   90.00
_cell.angle_gamma   90.00
#
_symmetry.space_group_name_H-M   'P 1'
#
loop_
_entity.id
_entity.type
_entity.pdbx_description
1 polymer ?
#
loop_
_entity_poly.entity_id
_entity_poly.type
_entity_poly.pdbx_seq_one_letter_code
_entity_poly.pdbx_strand_id
1 'polypeptide(L)'
;LDWQHSQNEESPLQIITFSDHGQLTVCGETINLQGCLQEAGFTVGEPPGKDVDAAVAVDSAGGIYVRDSDPVLIGRIVEWLQQQPWCGPVLTRNGEKSLKLEMAGLDHPRAPDIALVLKSNDLENEYGIRGGCMNNSSFYPVGGGLHGGLNALELQSWMAARGDCFQSECESKLSSGIVDILPTILHLLDVPVPEHVQGRVLHEIISESSECSIPEMKRVTHEAQGAGDYQAKLEVTELGEHFYLE
;
A
#
# COMPACT_ATOMS: atom_id res chain seq x y z
N LEU A 1 -3.96 -8.90 -31.62
CA LEU A 1 -4.12 -10.32 -31.96
C LEU A 1 -3.98 -10.56 -33.47
N ASP A 2 -4.58 -9.70 -34.31
CA ASP A 2 -4.41 -9.80 -35.75
C ASP A 2 -2.95 -9.67 -36.19
N TRP A 3 -2.15 -8.88 -35.47
CA TRP A 3 -0.72 -8.76 -35.68
C TRP A 3 0.01 -10.10 -35.44
N GLN A 4 -0.27 -10.79 -34.32
CA GLN A 4 0.32 -12.10 -34.01
C GLN A 4 0.03 -13.13 -35.11
N HIS A 5 -1.23 -13.22 -35.58
CA HIS A 5 -1.60 -14.11 -36.67
C HIS A 5 -0.87 -13.80 -37.98
N SER A 6 -0.48 -12.52 -38.20
CA SER A 6 0.26 -12.09 -39.36
C SER A 6 1.76 -12.45 -39.35
N GLN A 7 2.32 -12.76 -38.15
CA GLN A 7 3.78 -13.00 -38.02
C GLN A 7 4.20 -14.44 -38.26
N ASN A 8 3.28 -15.40 -38.35
CA ASN A 8 3.57 -16.81 -38.51
C ASN A 8 4.54 -17.37 -37.45
N GLU A 9 4.45 -16.84 -36.21
CA GLU A 9 5.35 -17.23 -35.11
C GLU A 9 5.00 -18.61 -34.57
N GLU A 10 6.01 -19.44 -34.35
CA GLU A 10 5.88 -20.78 -33.76
C GLU A 10 5.52 -20.71 -32.27
N SER A 11 5.81 -19.58 -31.61
CA SER A 11 5.50 -19.34 -30.17
C SER A 11 4.34 -18.37 -30.00
N PRO A 12 3.26 -18.78 -29.34
CA PRO A 12 2.09 -17.92 -29.12
C PRO A 12 2.43 -16.77 -28.17
N LEU A 13 1.93 -15.57 -28.48
CA LEU A 13 2.09 -14.39 -27.65
C LEU A 13 1.33 -14.55 -26.33
N GLN A 14 2.01 -14.35 -25.21
CA GLN A 14 1.43 -14.28 -23.89
C GLN A 14 1.32 -12.80 -23.47
N ILE A 15 0.16 -12.39 -22.99
CA ILE A 15 -0.11 -10.98 -22.61
C ILE A 15 -0.59 -10.97 -21.17
N ILE A 16 0.04 -10.14 -20.32
CA ILE A 16 -0.45 -9.77 -18.99
C ILE A 16 -0.64 -8.26 -18.97
N THR A 17 -1.82 -7.82 -18.60
CA THR A 17 -2.17 -6.40 -18.41
C THR A 17 -2.63 -6.17 -16.98
N PHE A 18 -2.20 -5.10 -16.36
CA PHE A 18 -2.54 -4.80 -14.96
C PHE A 18 -2.46 -3.31 -14.69
N SER A 19 -3.13 -2.85 -13.62
CA SER A 19 -2.84 -1.57 -12.99
C SER A 19 -1.83 -1.76 -11.85
N ASP A 20 -1.00 -0.77 -11.61
CA ASP A 20 -0.06 -0.73 -10.49
C ASP A 20 -0.80 -0.57 -9.14
N HIS A 21 -1.85 0.23 -9.11
CA HIS A 21 -2.70 0.50 -7.94
C HIS A 21 -4.04 1.10 -8.40
N GLY A 22 -4.96 1.31 -7.47
CA GLY A 22 -6.11 2.19 -7.64
C GLY A 22 -5.77 3.63 -7.24
N GLN A 23 -6.78 4.49 -7.08
CA GLN A 23 -6.56 5.85 -6.60
C GLN A 23 -7.82 6.46 -5.99
N LEU A 24 -7.63 7.50 -5.16
CA LEU A 24 -8.68 8.29 -4.53
C LEU A 24 -8.70 9.71 -5.11
N THR A 25 -9.83 10.38 -4.96
CA THR A 25 -9.95 11.80 -5.33
C THR A 25 -9.51 12.66 -4.15
N VAL A 26 -8.62 13.61 -4.37
CA VAL A 26 -8.24 14.60 -3.36
C VAL A 26 -9.45 15.44 -2.98
N CYS A 27 -9.79 15.48 -1.70
CA CYS A 27 -10.92 16.22 -1.16
C CYS A 27 -10.52 17.05 0.07
N GLY A 28 -11.27 18.13 0.32
CA GLY A 28 -11.01 19.02 1.44
C GLY A 28 -9.83 19.98 1.22
N GLU A 29 -9.48 20.72 2.26
CA GLU A 29 -8.35 21.65 2.24
C GLU A 29 -7.03 20.91 2.41
N THR A 30 -5.97 21.41 1.74
CA THR A 30 -4.61 20.89 1.91
C THR A 30 -4.14 21.11 3.34
N ILE A 31 -3.67 20.04 3.98
CA ILE A 31 -3.08 20.09 5.32
C ILE A 31 -1.64 20.61 5.18
N ASN A 32 -1.22 21.50 6.06
CA ASN A 32 0.18 21.85 6.25
C ASN A 32 0.74 21.11 7.46
N LEU A 33 1.05 19.83 7.29
CA LEU A 33 1.50 18.96 8.40
C LEU A 33 2.77 19.50 9.08
N GLN A 34 3.73 20.03 8.29
CA GLN A 34 4.93 20.64 8.83
C GLN A 34 4.59 21.85 9.72
N GLY A 35 3.75 22.75 9.23
CA GLY A 35 3.29 23.91 10.02
C GLY A 35 2.53 23.51 11.27
N CYS A 36 1.64 22.51 11.16
CA CYS A 36 0.88 22.00 12.30
C CYS A 36 1.80 21.40 13.38
N LEU A 37 2.82 20.65 13.02
CA LEU A 37 3.82 20.13 13.96
C LEU A 37 4.64 21.25 14.60
N GLN A 38 5.01 22.29 13.85
CA GLN A 38 5.71 23.46 14.38
C GLN A 38 4.85 24.23 15.39
N GLU A 39 3.57 24.43 15.12
CA GLU A 39 2.61 25.05 16.04
C GLU A 39 2.43 24.21 17.32
N ALA A 40 2.55 22.88 17.23
CA ALA A 40 2.55 21.96 18.35
C ALA A 40 3.86 21.95 19.16
N GLY A 41 4.86 22.72 18.74
CA GLY A 41 6.13 22.89 19.44
C GLY A 41 7.21 21.89 19.06
N PHE A 42 7.08 21.19 17.93
CA PHE A 42 8.14 20.39 17.34
C PHE A 42 8.98 21.21 16.34
N THR A 43 10.30 20.96 16.30
CA THR A 43 11.15 21.55 15.26
C THR A 43 11.15 20.61 14.05
N VAL A 44 10.70 21.12 12.89
CA VAL A 44 10.58 20.34 11.66
C VAL A 44 11.45 20.90 10.57
N GLY A 45 12.21 20.03 9.89
CA GLY A 45 13.11 20.40 8.79
C GLY A 45 13.76 19.15 8.17
N GLU A 46 14.60 19.35 7.17
CA GLU A 46 15.31 18.28 6.48
C GLU A 46 16.84 18.54 6.43
N PRO A 47 17.65 17.51 6.72
CA PRO A 47 17.28 16.25 7.41
C PRO A 47 17.02 16.46 8.91
N PRO A 48 16.41 15.50 9.61
CA PRO A 48 16.33 15.56 11.06
C PRO A 48 17.74 15.52 11.64
N GLY A 49 18.03 16.37 12.64
CA GLY A 49 19.36 16.51 13.19
C GLY A 49 19.34 17.15 14.59
N LYS A 50 20.50 17.60 15.08
CA LYS A 50 20.66 18.04 16.48
C LYS A 50 19.62 19.09 16.92
N ASP A 51 19.25 19.99 16.00
CA ASP A 51 18.31 21.09 16.27
C ASP A 51 16.95 20.91 15.55
N VAL A 52 16.71 19.72 14.98
CA VAL A 52 15.49 19.38 14.24
C VAL A 52 14.94 18.07 14.78
N ASP A 53 13.71 18.08 15.27
CA ASP A 53 13.06 16.92 15.86
C ASP A 53 12.62 15.90 14.80
N ALA A 54 12.07 16.38 13.68
CA ALA A 54 11.52 15.51 12.65
C ALA A 54 11.63 16.09 11.24
N ALA A 55 11.69 15.19 10.25
CA ALA A 55 11.47 15.49 8.83
C ALA A 55 10.18 14.80 8.36
N VAL A 56 9.42 15.49 7.52
CA VAL A 56 8.11 15.05 7.02
C VAL A 56 8.16 14.82 5.52
N ALA A 57 7.77 13.62 5.09
CA ALA A 57 7.62 13.21 3.70
C ALA A 57 6.24 12.52 3.55
N VAL A 58 5.18 13.29 3.56
CA VAL A 58 3.78 12.83 3.54
C VAL A 58 3.00 13.62 2.50
N ASP A 59 2.27 12.91 1.63
CA ASP A 59 1.21 13.44 0.77
C ASP A 59 -0.17 13.04 1.33
N SER A 60 -0.87 12.03 0.77
CA SER A 60 -2.01 11.37 1.44
C SER A 60 -1.54 10.31 2.43
N ALA A 61 -0.37 9.77 2.21
CA ALA A 61 0.36 8.88 3.10
C ALA A 61 1.86 9.12 2.96
N GLY A 62 2.64 8.64 3.92
CA GLY A 62 4.09 8.76 3.87
C GLY A 62 4.74 8.60 5.24
N GLY A 63 5.93 9.19 5.41
CA GLY A 63 6.76 8.97 6.58
C GLY A 63 7.16 10.24 7.34
N ILE A 64 7.31 10.08 8.64
CA ILE A 64 7.97 11.05 9.51
C ILE A 64 9.22 10.37 10.08
N TYR A 65 10.36 10.99 9.82
CA TYR A 65 11.67 10.55 10.29
C TYR A 65 12.03 11.38 11.51
N VAL A 66 12.28 10.71 12.63
CA VAL A 66 12.50 11.35 13.93
C VAL A 66 13.97 11.32 14.28
N ARG A 67 14.46 12.41 14.87
CA ARG A 67 15.85 12.52 15.32
C ARG A 67 16.26 11.34 16.21
N ASP A 68 17.35 10.68 15.82
CA ASP A 68 17.96 9.54 16.51
C ASP A 68 16.97 8.37 16.76
N SER A 69 15.85 8.34 16.04
CA SER A 69 14.72 7.43 16.29
C SER A 69 14.31 7.41 17.77
N ASP A 70 14.36 8.58 18.43
CA ASP A 70 14.09 8.74 19.86
C ASP A 70 12.65 8.28 20.20
N PRO A 71 12.48 7.20 20.99
CA PRO A 71 11.19 6.62 21.27
C PRO A 71 10.25 7.57 22.07
N VAL A 72 10.82 8.46 22.90
CA VAL A 72 10.03 9.44 23.64
C VAL A 72 9.46 10.51 22.70
N LEU A 73 10.29 10.97 21.76
CA LEU A 73 9.87 11.94 20.77
C LEU A 73 8.87 11.32 19.77
N ILE A 74 9.10 10.09 19.33
CA ILE A 74 8.15 9.32 18.50
C ILE A 74 6.79 9.25 19.22
N GLY A 75 6.77 8.82 20.49
CA GLY A 75 5.53 8.71 21.27
C GLY A 75 4.77 10.03 21.37
N ARG A 76 5.46 11.16 21.61
CA ARG A 76 4.86 12.49 21.65
C ARG A 76 4.24 12.91 20.31
N ILE A 77 4.95 12.67 19.20
CA ILE A 77 4.46 12.98 17.86
C ILE A 77 3.23 12.12 17.55
N VAL A 78 3.28 10.81 17.83
CA VAL A 78 2.16 9.88 17.63
C VAL A 78 0.92 10.32 18.42
N GLU A 79 1.06 10.61 19.70
CA GLU A 79 -0.06 11.07 20.54
C GLU A 79 -0.68 12.37 20.02
N TRP A 80 0.14 13.28 19.51
CA TRP A 80 -0.35 14.52 18.92
C TRP A 80 -1.06 14.27 17.58
N LEU A 81 -0.50 13.45 16.69
CA LEU A 81 -1.11 13.08 15.40
C LEU A 81 -2.50 12.48 15.61
N GLN A 82 -2.64 11.56 16.55
CA GLN A 82 -3.87 10.84 16.85
C GLN A 82 -5.02 11.73 17.32
N GLN A 83 -4.74 12.92 17.79
CA GLN A 83 -5.74 13.90 18.18
C GLN A 83 -6.20 14.79 17.02
N GLN A 84 -5.56 14.67 15.85
CA GLN A 84 -5.91 15.52 14.72
C GLN A 84 -7.12 14.96 13.94
N PRO A 85 -8.05 15.82 13.50
CA PRO A 85 -9.25 15.37 12.79
C PRO A 85 -8.96 14.69 11.44
N TRP A 86 -7.81 14.96 10.86
CA TRP A 86 -7.35 14.43 9.59
C TRP A 86 -6.44 13.19 9.71
N CYS A 87 -6.09 12.78 10.92
CA CYS A 87 -5.23 11.62 11.15
C CYS A 87 -6.01 10.32 10.86
N GLY A 88 -5.47 9.51 9.96
CA GLY A 88 -5.88 8.13 9.70
C GLY A 88 -4.94 7.13 10.39
N PRO A 89 -4.67 5.96 9.80
CA PRO A 89 -3.76 4.98 10.38
C PRO A 89 -2.36 5.53 10.63
N VAL A 90 -1.84 5.24 11.82
CA VAL A 90 -0.46 5.51 12.22
C VAL A 90 0.23 4.20 12.52
N LEU A 91 1.41 3.99 11.96
CA LEU A 91 2.21 2.80 12.17
C LEU A 91 3.59 3.19 12.70
N THR A 92 4.11 2.43 13.66
CA THR A 92 5.47 2.58 14.20
C THR A 92 6.15 1.23 14.31
N ARG A 93 7.46 1.22 14.50
CA ARG A 93 8.22 -0.03 14.61
C ARG A 93 7.78 -0.90 15.79
N ASN A 94 7.59 -0.32 16.95
CA ASN A 94 7.19 -1.03 18.16
C ASN A 94 5.68 -1.24 18.29
N GLY A 95 4.86 -0.49 17.54
CA GLY A 95 3.40 -0.59 17.59
C GLY A 95 2.79 -0.08 18.90
N GLU A 96 3.52 0.70 19.70
CA GLU A 96 2.98 1.24 20.94
C GLU A 96 1.90 2.30 20.63
N LYS A 97 0.66 2.03 21.01
CA LYS A 97 -0.53 2.86 20.69
C LYS A 97 -0.76 3.08 19.18
N SER A 98 -0.17 2.29 18.32
CA SER A 98 -0.25 2.38 16.86
C SER A 98 -0.25 0.98 16.25
N LEU A 99 -0.48 0.86 14.96
CA LEU A 99 -0.18 -0.36 14.23
C LEU A 99 1.35 -0.54 14.12
N LYS A 100 1.82 -1.76 13.82
CA LYS A 100 3.25 -1.98 13.57
C LYS A 100 3.57 -1.85 12.08
N LEU A 101 4.74 -1.30 11.75
CA LEU A 101 5.24 -1.21 10.38
C LEU A 101 5.30 -2.58 9.69
N GLU A 102 5.66 -3.64 10.43
CA GLU A 102 5.72 -5.01 9.89
C GLU A 102 4.39 -5.52 9.36
N MET A 103 3.25 -5.08 9.93
CA MET A 103 1.91 -5.47 9.49
C MET A 103 1.56 -4.97 8.09
N ALA A 104 2.22 -3.89 7.65
CA ALA A 104 2.10 -3.32 6.31
C ALA A 104 3.31 -3.64 5.41
N GLY A 105 4.20 -4.57 5.82
CA GLY A 105 5.40 -4.91 5.08
C GLY A 105 6.47 -3.80 5.06
N LEU A 106 6.40 -2.85 5.97
CA LEU A 106 7.29 -1.67 6.01
C LEU A 106 8.47 -1.82 6.98
N ASP A 107 8.73 -3.01 7.54
CA ASP A 107 9.86 -3.20 8.46
C ASP A 107 11.18 -3.33 7.71
N HIS A 108 11.77 -2.20 7.41
CA HIS A 108 13.05 -2.07 6.72
C HIS A 108 13.94 -1.01 7.41
N PRO A 109 15.27 -1.13 7.41
CA PRO A 109 16.17 -0.15 8.04
C PRO A 109 16.01 1.30 7.56
N ARG A 110 15.51 1.50 6.33
CA ARG A 110 15.22 2.84 5.76
C ARG A 110 13.76 3.27 5.91
N ALA A 111 12.92 2.47 6.55
CA ALA A 111 11.55 2.85 6.84
C ALA A 111 11.51 4.08 7.76
N PRO A 112 10.47 4.92 7.67
CA PRO A 112 10.28 6.02 8.61
C PRO A 112 10.06 5.49 10.03
N ASP A 113 10.27 6.34 11.02
CA ASP A 113 9.96 6.01 12.42
C ASP A 113 8.45 5.97 12.65
N ILE A 114 7.72 6.81 11.91
CA ILE A 114 6.26 6.89 11.92
C ILE A 114 5.79 6.88 10.47
N ALA A 115 5.03 5.86 10.05
CA ALA A 115 4.23 5.93 8.84
C ALA A 115 2.85 6.49 9.18
N LEU A 116 2.42 7.49 8.43
CA LEU A 116 1.16 8.19 8.60
C LEU A 116 0.33 8.07 7.32
N VAL A 117 -0.92 7.70 7.47
CA VAL A 117 -1.93 7.79 6.41
C VAL A 117 -2.94 8.85 6.82
N LEU A 118 -3.25 9.79 5.93
CA LEU A 118 -4.30 10.76 6.17
C LEU A 118 -5.67 10.12 5.97
N LYS A 119 -6.70 10.69 6.58
CA LYS A 119 -8.06 10.15 6.45
C LYS A 119 -8.51 10.07 5.01
N SER A 120 -9.15 8.98 4.69
CA SER A 120 -9.86 8.72 3.44
C SER A 120 -11.30 8.30 3.74
N ASN A 121 -12.13 8.24 2.71
CA ASN A 121 -13.51 7.77 2.78
C ASN A 121 -13.93 7.11 1.47
N ASP A 122 -15.05 6.39 1.50
CA ASP A 122 -15.62 5.69 0.35
C ASP A 122 -16.81 6.44 -0.26
N LEU A 123 -16.98 7.72 0.05
CA LEU A 123 -18.10 8.51 -0.44
C LEU A 123 -17.97 8.74 -1.95
N GLU A 124 -19.11 8.77 -2.62
CA GLU A 124 -19.18 9.11 -4.04
C GLU A 124 -19.22 10.63 -4.19
N ASN A 125 -18.41 11.16 -5.11
CA ASN A 125 -18.40 12.58 -5.43
C ASN A 125 -19.48 12.93 -6.46
N GLU A 126 -19.60 14.23 -6.81
CA GLU A 126 -20.59 14.74 -7.76
C GLU A 126 -20.47 14.17 -9.18
N TYR A 127 -19.36 13.50 -9.51
CA TYR A 127 -19.10 12.86 -10.81
C TYR A 127 -19.33 11.34 -10.78
N GLY A 128 -19.85 10.78 -9.68
CA GLY A 128 -20.08 9.35 -9.52
C GLY A 128 -18.81 8.55 -9.23
N ILE A 129 -17.70 9.21 -8.84
CA ILE A 129 -16.43 8.56 -8.51
C ILE A 129 -16.37 8.35 -7.00
N ARG A 130 -16.18 7.10 -6.58
CA ARG A 130 -16.04 6.72 -5.17
C ARG A 130 -14.62 6.93 -4.68
N GLY A 131 -14.52 7.30 -3.42
CA GLY A 131 -13.28 7.42 -2.68
C GLY A 131 -12.69 8.82 -2.68
N GLY A 132 -12.51 9.34 -1.47
CA GLY A 132 -11.88 10.63 -1.24
C GLY A 132 -10.73 10.51 -0.22
N CYS A 133 -9.66 11.26 -0.41
CA CYS A 133 -8.54 11.34 0.54
C CYS A 133 -8.18 12.77 0.88
N MET A 134 -7.69 12.98 2.09
CA MET A 134 -7.04 14.22 2.49
C MET A 134 -5.60 14.27 1.97
N ASN A 135 -5.04 15.45 1.85
CA ASN A 135 -3.73 15.69 1.23
C ASN A 135 -2.91 16.73 2.00
N ASN A 136 -1.62 16.51 2.10
CA ASN A 136 -0.66 17.44 2.72
C ASN A 136 0.14 18.25 1.68
N SER A 137 0.05 17.92 0.41
CA SER A 137 0.82 18.56 -0.66
C SER A 137 -0.04 19.48 -1.51
N SER A 138 0.38 20.72 -1.69
CA SER A 138 -0.25 21.67 -2.62
C SER A 138 -0.05 21.31 -4.10
N PHE A 139 0.81 20.34 -4.39
CA PHE A 139 1.02 19.84 -5.76
C PHE A 139 -0.22 19.10 -6.30
N TYR A 140 -1.01 18.45 -5.45
CA TYR A 140 -2.21 17.73 -5.83
C TYR A 140 -3.45 18.58 -5.53
N PRO A 141 -4.10 19.15 -6.56
CA PRO A 141 -5.29 20.00 -6.36
C PRO A 141 -6.49 19.15 -5.94
N VAL A 142 -7.46 19.79 -5.29
CA VAL A 142 -8.78 19.19 -5.02
C VAL A 142 -9.41 18.72 -6.36
N GLY A 143 -9.92 17.50 -6.37
CA GLY A 143 -10.42 16.81 -7.56
C GLY A 143 -9.37 16.04 -8.35
N GLY A 144 -8.07 16.21 -8.03
CA GLY A 144 -7.00 15.39 -8.59
C GLY A 144 -6.97 13.98 -8.01
N GLY A 145 -6.30 13.05 -8.70
CA GLY A 145 -6.08 11.69 -8.22
C GLY A 145 -4.84 11.60 -7.32
N LEU A 146 -4.93 10.81 -6.26
CA LEU A 146 -3.82 10.53 -5.34
C LEU A 146 -3.94 9.09 -4.81
N HIS A 147 -2.82 8.51 -4.44
CA HIS A 147 -2.72 7.13 -3.94
C HIS A 147 -1.57 7.02 -2.93
N GLY A 148 -1.38 5.82 -2.38
CA GLY A 148 -0.27 5.49 -1.46
C GLY A 148 -0.71 5.27 -0.03
N GLY A 149 -2.01 5.41 0.28
CA GLY A 149 -2.59 5.10 1.58
C GLY A 149 -3.03 3.64 1.72
N LEU A 150 -3.96 3.40 2.63
CA LEU A 150 -4.46 2.08 3.01
C LEU A 150 -5.98 1.91 2.78
N ASN A 151 -6.57 2.75 1.93
CA ASN A 151 -7.97 2.58 1.55
C ASN A 151 -8.08 1.47 0.48
N ALA A 152 -9.07 0.59 0.62
CA ALA A 152 -9.27 -0.52 -0.31
C ALA A 152 -9.35 -0.06 -1.78
N LEU A 153 -9.93 1.12 -2.07
CA LEU A 153 -10.04 1.63 -3.43
C LEU A 153 -8.71 2.06 -4.06
N GLU A 154 -7.68 2.33 -3.26
CA GLU A 154 -6.33 2.63 -3.77
C GLU A 154 -5.40 1.41 -3.70
N LEU A 155 -5.65 0.46 -2.79
CA LEU A 155 -4.93 -0.81 -2.72
C LEU A 155 -5.36 -1.76 -3.84
N GLN A 156 -6.65 -1.76 -4.21
CA GLN A 156 -7.18 -2.62 -5.26
C GLN A 156 -6.60 -2.25 -6.62
N SER A 157 -6.07 -3.26 -7.30
CA SER A 157 -5.67 -3.21 -8.70
C SER A 157 -6.44 -4.27 -9.49
N TRP A 158 -6.28 -4.27 -10.80
CA TRP A 158 -6.83 -5.32 -11.65
C TRP A 158 -5.74 -5.94 -12.51
N MET A 159 -5.91 -7.21 -12.86
CA MET A 159 -5.03 -7.91 -13.79
C MET A 159 -5.87 -8.77 -14.73
N ALA A 160 -5.46 -8.83 -16.00
CA ALA A 160 -5.97 -9.78 -16.97
C ALA A 160 -4.80 -10.41 -17.73
N ALA A 161 -4.90 -11.72 -17.95
CA ALA A 161 -3.90 -12.48 -18.69
C ALA A 161 -4.56 -13.20 -19.88
N ARG A 162 -3.83 -13.32 -20.99
CA ARG A 162 -4.28 -14.02 -22.18
C ARG A 162 -3.11 -14.70 -22.90
N GLY A 163 -3.35 -15.90 -23.38
CA GLY A 163 -2.42 -16.73 -24.13
C GLY A 163 -2.59 -18.20 -23.74
N ASP A 164 -1.89 -19.09 -24.43
CA ASP A 164 -2.05 -20.53 -24.24
C ASP A 164 -1.54 -21.02 -22.87
N CYS A 165 -0.66 -20.21 -22.22
CA CYS A 165 -0.16 -20.50 -20.88
C CYS A 165 -1.18 -20.20 -19.76
N PHE A 166 -2.28 -19.53 -20.08
CA PHE A 166 -3.29 -19.11 -19.09
C PHE A 166 -4.60 -19.88 -19.26
N GLN A 167 -5.28 -20.12 -18.14
CA GLN A 167 -6.60 -20.74 -18.15
C GLN A 167 -7.62 -19.80 -18.80
N SER A 168 -8.42 -20.33 -19.73
CA SER A 168 -9.50 -19.58 -20.37
C SER A 168 -10.67 -19.45 -19.41
N GLU A 169 -11.35 -18.30 -19.44
CA GLU A 169 -12.57 -18.01 -18.66
C GLU A 169 -12.40 -18.25 -17.15
N CYS A 170 -11.17 -18.05 -16.65
CA CYS A 170 -10.83 -18.19 -15.24
C CYS A 170 -10.89 -16.84 -14.53
N GLU A 171 -11.49 -16.81 -13.34
CA GLU A 171 -11.43 -15.69 -12.40
C GLU A 171 -10.91 -16.21 -11.06
N SER A 172 -9.68 -15.81 -10.68
CA SER A 172 -9.12 -16.15 -9.37
C SER A 172 -9.86 -15.38 -8.26
N LYS A 173 -10.13 -16.06 -7.17
CA LYS A 173 -10.69 -15.50 -5.93
C LYS A 173 -9.64 -15.39 -4.83
N LEU A 174 -8.41 -15.78 -5.11
CA LEU A 174 -7.31 -15.68 -4.16
C LEU A 174 -6.75 -14.24 -4.20
N SER A 175 -6.39 -13.73 -3.03
CA SER A 175 -5.68 -12.47 -2.94
C SER A 175 -4.35 -12.56 -3.68
N SER A 176 -4.05 -11.53 -4.43
CA SER A 176 -2.82 -11.38 -5.22
C SER A 176 -2.42 -9.92 -5.29
N GLY A 177 -1.17 -9.67 -5.61
CA GLY A 177 -0.63 -8.33 -5.75
C GLY A 177 0.31 -8.20 -6.96
N ILE A 178 0.72 -6.98 -7.26
CA ILE A 178 1.66 -6.72 -8.37
C ILE A 178 3.01 -7.43 -8.15
N VAL A 179 3.35 -7.75 -6.90
CA VAL A 179 4.55 -8.51 -6.53
C VAL A 179 4.55 -9.94 -7.10
N ASP A 180 3.38 -10.50 -7.41
CA ASP A 180 3.20 -11.86 -7.92
C ASP A 180 3.42 -11.96 -9.45
N ILE A 181 3.43 -10.83 -10.14
CA ILE A 181 3.59 -10.80 -11.60
C ILE A 181 4.97 -11.30 -12.00
N LEU A 182 6.03 -10.80 -11.36
CA LEU A 182 7.41 -11.20 -11.68
C LEU A 182 7.66 -12.69 -11.48
N PRO A 183 7.38 -13.32 -10.32
CA PRO A 183 7.60 -14.75 -10.14
C PRO A 183 6.73 -15.59 -11.09
N THR A 184 5.52 -15.15 -11.43
CA THR A 184 4.67 -15.81 -12.42
C THR A 184 5.29 -15.78 -13.82
N ILE A 185 5.83 -14.63 -14.26
CA ILE A 185 6.53 -14.53 -15.55
C ILE A 185 7.78 -15.42 -15.56
N LEU A 186 8.59 -15.38 -14.49
CA LEU A 186 9.79 -16.21 -14.40
C LEU A 186 9.44 -17.71 -14.49
N HIS A 187 8.39 -18.13 -13.80
CA HIS A 187 7.90 -19.51 -13.88
C HIS A 187 7.47 -19.90 -15.29
N LEU A 188 6.72 -19.05 -16.00
CA LEU A 188 6.31 -19.30 -17.38
C LEU A 188 7.48 -19.36 -18.37
N LEU A 189 8.61 -18.75 -18.05
CA LEU A 189 9.83 -18.77 -18.83
C LEU A 189 10.82 -19.87 -18.41
N ASP A 190 10.43 -20.74 -17.47
CA ASP A 190 11.30 -21.77 -16.86
C ASP A 190 12.59 -21.19 -16.27
N VAL A 191 12.50 -19.98 -15.69
CA VAL A 191 13.59 -19.29 -15.01
C VAL A 191 13.41 -19.40 -13.50
N PRO A 192 14.43 -19.85 -12.73
CA PRO A 192 14.34 -19.92 -11.29
C PRO A 192 13.99 -18.58 -10.65
N VAL A 193 13.03 -18.56 -9.74
CA VAL A 193 12.66 -17.36 -8.97
C VAL A 193 13.74 -17.07 -7.93
N PRO A 194 14.38 -15.88 -7.94
CA PRO A 194 15.38 -15.52 -6.94
C PRO A 194 14.80 -15.40 -5.53
N GLU A 195 15.56 -15.77 -4.50
CA GLU A 195 15.12 -15.76 -3.09
C GLU A 195 14.64 -14.38 -2.58
N HIS A 196 15.12 -13.29 -3.16
CA HIS A 196 14.71 -11.94 -2.76
C HIS A 196 13.38 -11.48 -3.38
N VAL A 197 12.78 -12.27 -4.28
CA VAL A 197 11.46 -12.00 -4.85
C VAL A 197 10.39 -12.47 -3.85
N GLN A 198 9.57 -11.53 -3.38
CA GLN A 198 8.62 -11.77 -2.29
C GLN A 198 7.25 -12.28 -2.73
N GLY A 199 6.89 -12.11 -3.99
CA GLY A 199 5.62 -12.57 -4.54
C GLY A 199 5.59 -14.09 -4.78
N ARG A 200 4.41 -14.63 -5.01
CA ARG A 200 4.18 -16.03 -5.36
C ARG A 200 3.89 -16.22 -6.85
N VAL A 201 4.05 -17.43 -7.33
CA VAL A 201 3.54 -17.81 -8.65
C VAL A 201 2.02 -17.96 -8.58
N LEU A 202 1.31 -17.36 -9.52
CA LEU A 202 -0.16 -17.41 -9.64
C LEU A 202 -0.57 -18.71 -10.36
N HIS A 203 -0.32 -19.86 -9.74
CA HIS A 203 -0.59 -21.18 -10.33
C HIS A 203 -2.06 -21.37 -10.72
N GLU A 204 -2.98 -20.73 -9.99
CA GLU A 204 -4.42 -20.82 -10.21
C GLU A 204 -4.89 -20.22 -11.54
N ILE A 205 -4.05 -19.47 -12.25
CA ILE A 205 -4.37 -18.91 -13.57
C ILE A 205 -3.57 -19.58 -14.71
N ILE A 206 -2.65 -20.51 -14.39
CA ILE A 206 -1.77 -21.18 -15.38
C ILE A 206 -2.42 -22.47 -15.86
N SER A 207 -2.46 -22.70 -17.19
CA SER A 207 -3.17 -23.82 -17.82
C SER A 207 -2.66 -25.20 -17.41
N GLU A 208 -1.36 -25.38 -17.19
CA GLU A 208 -0.73 -26.68 -16.89
C GLU A 208 -0.63 -26.98 -15.39
N SER A 209 -1.16 -26.11 -14.54
CA SER A 209 -1.05 -26.20 -13.08
C SER A 209 -2.04 -27.18 -12.44
N SER A 210 -2.00 -28.47 -12.85
CA SER A 210 -3.00 -29.47 -12.43
C SER A 210 -2.84 -30.01 -11.00
N GLU A 211 -1.79 -29.69 -10.24
CA GLU A 211 -1.51 -30.30 -8.92
C GLU A 211 -1.06 -29.31 -7.83
N CYS A 212 -1.14 -28.01 -8.06
CA CYS A 212 -0.77 -27.08 -6.99
C CYS A 212 -1.90 -26.98 -5.95
N SER A 213 -1.65 -27.46 -4.73
CA SER A 213 -2.58 -27.25 -3.62
C SER A 213 -2.72 -25.74 -3.37
N ILE A 214 -3.92 -25.22 -3.53
CA ILE A 214 -4.23 -23.82 -3.19
C ILE A 214 -4.03 -23.67 -1.68
N PRO A 215 -3.15 -22.75 -1.21
CA PRO A 215 -2.98 -22.53 0.22
C PRO A 215 -4.27 -22.02 0.86
N GLU A 216 -4.44 -22.29 2.14
CA GLU A 216 -5.56 -21.74 2.90
C GLU A 216 -5.43 -20.23 2.98
N MET A 217 -6.52 -19.53 2.67
CA MET A 217 -6.62 -18.09 2.74
C MET A 217 -7.25 -17.69 4.08
N LYS A 218 -6.56 -16.84 4.84
CA LYS A 218 -7.02 -16.37 6.14
C LYS A 218 -7.03 -14.85 6.19
N ARG A 219 -8.18 -14.26 6.53
CA ARG A 219 -8.27 -12.82 6.81
C ARG A 219 -7.94 -12.53 8.25
N VAL A 220 -7.05 -11.56 8.46
CA VAL A 220 -6.60 -11.09 9.77
C VAL A 220 -6.88 -9.60 9.87
N THR A 221 -7.40 -9.18 11.01
CA THR A 221 -7.60 -7.76 11.32
C THR A 221 -6.64 -7.37 12.43
N HIS A 222 -5.81 -6.39 12.17
CA HIS A 222 -4.98 -5.74 13.17
C HIS A 222 -5.65 -4.46 13.64
N GLU A 223 -5.68 -4.23 14.95
CA GLU A 223 -6.30 -3.06 15.56
C GLU A 223 -5.30 -2.36 16.48
N ALA A 224 -5.37 -1.05 16.54
CA ALA A 224 -4.64 -0.24 17.50
C ALA A 224 -5.55 0.82 18.12
N GLN A 225 -5.32 1.09 19.39
CA GLN A 225 -5.96 2.16 20.14
C GLN A 225 -4.90 3.12 20.65
N GLY A 226 -5.17 4.42 20.58
CA GLY A 226 -4.21 5.45 20.91
C GLY A 226 -4.79 6.57 21.78
N ALA A 227 -4.30 7.79 21.59
CA ALA A 227 -4.71 8.94 22.36
C ALA A 227 -6.17 9.33 22.11
N GLY A 228 -6.91 9.66 23.17
CA GLY A 228 -8.34 10.00 23.07
C GLY A 228 -9.17 8.84 22.53
N ASP A 229 -9.98 9.12 21.51
CA ASP A 229 -10.84 8.15 20.85
C ASP A 229 -10.19 7.55 19.59
N TYR A 230 -8.87 7.69 19.41
CA TYR A 230 -8.16 7.18 18.23
C TYR A 230 -8.24 5.65 18.16
N GLN A 231 -8.66 5.18 17.01
CA GLN A 231 -8.66 3.78 16.64
C GLN A 231 -8.16 3.65 15.20
N ALA A 232 -7.32 2.66 14.95
CA ALA A 232 -6.88 2.28 13.62
C ALA A 232 -7.09 0.79 13.40
N LYS A 233 -7.39 0.43 12.16
CA LYS A 233 -7.62 -0.94 11.71
C LYS A 233 -6.85 -1.17 10.41
N LEU A 234 -6.27 -2.35 10.27
CA LEU A 234 -5.64 -2.83 9.03
C LEU A 234 -6.13 -4.25 8.77
N GLU A 235 -6.69 -4.48 7.60
CA GLU A 235 -7.09 -5.80 7.15
C GLU A 235 -6.01 -6.39 6.24
N VAL A 236 -5.68 -7.65 6.48
CA VAL A 236 -4.64 -8.39 5.76
C VAL A 236 -5.18 -9.77 5.43
N THR A 237 -4.93 -10.23 4.21
CA THR A 237 -5.13 -11.63 3.86
C THR A 237 -3.79 -12.36 3.89
N GLU A 238 -3.70 -13.40 4.72
CA GLU A 238 -2.59 -14.35 4.75
C GLU A 238 -2.89 -15.51 3.79
N LEU A 239 -1.91 -15.85 2.94
CA LEU A 239 -1.99 -16.95 1.98
C LEU A 239 -0.65 -17.71 1.98
N GLY A 240 -0.56 -18.80 2.77
CA GLY A 240 0.69 -19.48 3.03
C GLY A 240 1.71 -18.57 3.73
N GLU A 241 2.85 -18.31 3.10
CA GLU A 241 3.91 -17.40 3.62
C GLU A 241 3.74 -15.95 3.13
N HIS A 242 2.75 -15.68 2.29
CA HIS A 242 2.49 -14.37 1.72
C HIS A 242 1.35 -13.67 2.44
N PHE A 243 1.38 -12.34 2.43
CA PHE A 243 0.27 -11.54 2.93
C PHE A 243 -0.05 -10.38 1.97
N TYR A 244 -1.30 -9.96 1.95
CA TYR A 244 -1.82 -8.90 1.09
C TYR A 244 -2.63 -7.93 1.94
N LEU A 245 -2.42 -6.63 1.73
CA LEU A 245 -3.25 -5.57 2.33
C LEU A 245 -4.59 -5.53 1.59
N GLU A 246 -5.69 -5.39 2.35
CA GLU A 246 -7.06 -5.39 1.82
C GLU A 246 -7.72 -4.00 1.86
#